data_1eda41b5f83038dc67d538d6d005b75b
#
_entry.id   1eda41b5f83038dc67d538d6d005b75b
#
_cell.length_a   1.000
_cell.length_b   1.000
_cell.length_c   1.000
_cell.angle_alpha   90.00
_cell.angle_beta   90.00
_cell.angle_gamma   90.00
#
_symmetry.space_group_name_H-M   'P 1'
#
loop_
_entity.id
_entity.type
_entity.pdbx_description
1 polymer ?
#
loop_
_entity_poly.entity_id
_entity_poly.type
_entity_poly.pdbx_seq_one_letter_code
_entity_poly.pdbx_strand_id
1 'polypeptide(L)'
;MALLFRQRLLLLMSLLLSGCDFSRATPSCYEHIPAGDTGRFVIRDSGIVLDPDTGIEWYRCAFGQRHVSQGCVGDAILVTYDEVDIMLAEISAKAAQKWRLPTESEFQALKEPKCVLPAININAFPNPLIENFWVAGEGGRSAKPCVVYTYNGARSCRLLGDTPRPFYMVKDSLER
;
A
#
# COMPACT_ATOMS: atom_id res chain seq x y z
N MET A 1 -20.43 -54.87 -29.78
CA MET A 1 -19.41 -53.83 -30.08
C MET A 1 -19.91 -52.39 -29.85
N ALA A 2 -21.13 -52.03 -30.23
CA ALA A 2 -21.63 -50.66 -30.04
C ALA A 2 -21.79 -50.18 -28.61
N LEU A 3 -22.12 -51.07 -27.65
CA LEU A 3 -22.32 -50.71 -26.25
C LEU A 3 -21.01 -50.32 -25.54
N LEU A 4 -19.91 -51.01 -25.84
CA LEU A 4 -18.59 -50.76 -25.27
C LEU A 4 -18.00 -49.44 -25.79
N PHE A 5 -18.33 -49.06 -27.01
CA PHE A 5 -17.87 -47.78 -27.60
C PHE A 5 -18.59 -46.60 -26.99
N ARG A 6 -19.88 -46.70 -26.68
CA ARG A 6 -20.67 -45.67 -26.00
C ARG A 6 -20.20 -45.44 -24.55
N GLN A 7 -19.83 -46.49 -23.86
CA GLN A 7 -19.37 -46.44 -22.48
C GLN A 7 -17.97 -45.77 -22.38
N ARG A 8 -17.09 -46.06 -23.36
CA ARG A 8 -15.76 -45.39 -23.44
C ARG A 8 -15.86 -43.91 -23.82
N LEU A 9 -16.82 -43.53 -24.68
CA LEU A 9 -17.04 -42.13 -25.07
C LEU A 9 -17.59 -41.29 -23.91
N LEU A 10 -18.47 -41.86 -23.07
CA LEU A 10 -18.99 -41.19 -21.89
C LEU A 10 -17.93 -41.02 -20.80
N LEU A 11 -16.99 -41.95 -20.63
CA LEU A 11 -15.86 -41.85 -19.72
C LEU A 11 -14.83 -40.78 -20.17
N LEU A 12 -14.60 -40.65 -21.46
CA LEU A 12 -13.71 -39.63 -22.01
C LEU A 12 -14.30 -38.21 -21.91
N MET A 13 -15.63 -38.09 -22.00
CA MET A 13 -16.31 -36.81 -21.87
C MET A 13 -16.37 -36.28 -20.42
N SER A 14 -16.37 -37.19 -19.42
CA SER A 14 -16.31 -36.83 -18.00
C SER A 14 -14.93 -36.39 -17.54
N LEU A 15 -13.86 -36.76 -18.25
CA LEU A 15 -12.48 -36.32 -17.96
C LEU A 15 -12.16 -34.90 -18.47
N LEU A 16 -12.96 -34.34 -19.38
CA LEU A 16 -12.79 -33.02 -19.91
C LEU A 16 -13.47 -31.92 -19.08
N LEU A 17 -14.23 -32.27 -18.05
CA LEU A 17 -14.90 -31.33 -17.14
C LEU A 17 -14.12 -31.10 -15.85
N SER A 18 -12.98 -31.75 -15.65
CA SER A 18 -12.13 -31.52 -14.48
C SER A 18 -11.14 -30.38 -14.75
N GLY A 19 -11.52 -29.18 -14.34
CA GLY A 19 -10.58 -28.19 -13.88
C GLY A 19 -10.24 -27.06 -14.82
N CYS A 20 -11.14 -26.12 -14.98
CA CYS A 20 -10.72 -24.75 -14.76
C CYS A 20 -10.90 -24.48 -13.26
N ASP A 21 -9.87 -24.77 -12.49
CA ASP A 21 -9.74 -24.17 -11.17
C ASP A 21 -9.57 -22.67 -11.43
N PHE A 22 -10.69 -21.95 -11.39
CA PHE A 22 -10.69 -20.51 -11.35
C PHE A 22 -9.99 -20.17 -10.03
N SER A 23 -8.66 -20.01 -10.08
CA SER A 23 -7.89 -19.50 -8.95
C SER A 23 -8.63 -18.23 -8.50
N ARG A 24 -9.18 -18.28 -7.29
CA ARG A 24 -9.98 -17.19 -6.73
C ARG A 24 -9.11 -15.95 -6.83
N ALA A 25 -9.58 -14.96 -7.59
CA ALA A 25 -8.89 -13.69 -7.70
C ALA A 25 -8.66 -13.14 -6.28
N THR A 26 -7.48 -12.61 -6.02
CA THR A 26 -7.19 -11.99 -4.72
C THR A 26 -8.21 -10.88 -4.48
N PRO A 27 -8.96 -10.90 -3.36
CA PRO A 27 -10.02 -9.93 -3.11
C PRO A 27 -9.47 -8.52 -2.93
N SER A 28 -10.33 -7.52 -3.05
CA SER A 28 -10.02 -6.16 -2.61
C SER A 28 -9.87 -6.12 -1.08
N CYS A 29 -8.95 -5.29 -0.56
CA CYS A 29 -8.86 -5.09 0.88
C CYS A 29 -10.12 -4.41 1.47
N TYR A 30 -10.89 -3.69 0.65
CA TYR A 30 -12.22 -3.19 1.06
C TYR A 30 -13.23 -4.30 1.34
N GLU A 31 -13.10 -5.45 0.68
CA GLU A 31 -13.96 -6.62 0.88
C GLU A 31 -13.39 -7.59 1.91
N HIS A 32 -12.06 -7.62 2.05
CA HIS A 32 -11.36 -8.59 2.88
C HIS A 32 -11.22 -8.15 4.33
N ILE A 33 -10.95 -6.86 4.59
CA ILE A 33 -10.68 -6.33 5.92
C ILE A 33 -12.00 -5.88 6.57
N PRO A 34 -12.39 -6.43 7.71
CA PRO A 34 -13.59 -5.99 8.43
C PRO A 34 -13.53 -4.49 8.81
N ALA A 35 -14.67 -3.83 8.83
CA ALA A 35 -14.76 -2.45 9.24
C ALA A 35 -14.22 -2.28 10.67
N GLY A 36 -13.33 -1.32 10.85
CA GLY A 36 -12.68 -1.02 12.14
C GLY A 36 -11.49 -1.92 12.50
N ASP A 37 -11.22 -2.97 11.73
CA ASP A 37 -10.04 -3.81 11.95
C ASP A 37 -8.79 -3.12 11.40
N THR A 38 -7.98 -2.57 12.29
CA THR A 38 -6.71 -1.92 11.96
C THR A 38 -5.53 -2.89 11.92
N GLY A 39 -5.77 -4.21 12.07
CA GLY A 39 -4.72 -5.20 12.14
C GLY A 39 -3.75 -4.92 13.31
N ARG A 40 -2.44 -4.92 13.05
CA ARG A 40 -1.43 -4.60 14.07
C ARG A 40 -1.31 -3.11 14.39
N PHE A 41 -1.88 -2.25 13.57
CA PHE A 41 -1.68 -0.81 13.68
C PHE A 41 -2.44 -0.19 14.85
N VAL A 42 -1.77 0.68 15.60
CA VAL A 42 -2.34 1.43 16.74
C VAL A 42 -2.67 2.85 16.28
N ILE A 43 -3.95 3.18 16.28
CA ILE A 43 -4.39 4.52 15.92
C ILE A 43 -4.05 5.49 17.05
N ARG A 44 -3.41 6.59 16.69
CA ARG A 44 -3.06 7.73 17.57
C ARG A 44 -3.91 8.94 17.17
N ASP A 45 -3.86 9.97 17.99
CA ASP A 45 -4.53 11.24 17.69
C ASP A 45 -3.92 11.96 16.46
N SER A 46 -4.63 12.95 15.96
CA SER A 46 -4.17 13.83 14.88
C SER A 46 -3.82 13.13 13.55
N GLY A 47 -4.47 12.00 13.26
CA GLY A 47 -4.26 11.30 12.00
C GLY A 47 -2.94 10.53 11.94
N ILE A 48 -2.42 10.13 13.08
CA ILE A 48 -1.21 9.31 13.20
C ILE A 48 -1.59 7.85 13.44
N VAL A 49 -0.81 6.95 12.86
CA VAL A 49 -0.88 5.52 13.13
C VAL A 49 0.52 5.00 13.44
N LEU A 50 0.64 4.25 14.54
CA LEU A 50 1.87 3.56 14.92
C LEU A 50 1.87 2.15 14.35
N ASP A 51 2.95 1.76 13.71
CA ASP A 51 3.29 0.38 13.43
C ASP A 51 4.18 -0.15 14.58
N PRO A 52 3.67 -0.95 15.51
CA PRO A 52 4.43 -1.41 16.68
C PRO A 52 5.56 -2.37 16.30
N ASP A 53 5.49 -3.05 15.16
CA ASP A 53 6.52 -3.99 14.71
C ASP A 53 7.80 -3.26 14.27
N THR A 54 7.64 -2.06 13.74
CA THR A 54 8.76 -1.22 13.25
C THR A 54 9.09 -0.05 14.17
N GLY A 55 8.17 0.34 15.05
CA GLY A 55 8.26 1.56 15.85
C GLY A 55 8.11 2.84 15.02
N ILE A 56 7.52 2.75 13.82
CA ILE A 56 7.35 3.87 12.91
C ILE A 56 5.94 4.47 13.08
N GLU A 57 5.87 5.77 13.20
CA GLU A 57 4.62 6.51 13.14
C GLU A 57 4.41 7.07 11.74
N TRP A 58 3.23 6.78 11.18
CA TRP A 58 2.81 7.21 9.85
C TRP A 58 1.76 8.30 9.96
N TYR A 59 1.84 9.31 9.11
CA TYR A 59 0.65 10.11 8.83
C TYR A 59 -0.26 9.29 7.92
N ARG A 60 -1.51 9.09 8.32
CA ARG A 60 -2.46 8.14 7.70
C ARG A 60 -2.92 8.53 6.30
N CYS A 61 -2.71 9.78 5.91
CA CYS A 61 -3.13 10.31 4.61
C CYS A 61 -1.91 10.62 3.73
N ALA A 62 -2.09 10.59 2.42
CA ALA A 62 -1.07 11.05 1.49
C ALA A 62 -0.77 12.55 1.73
N PHE A 63 0.45 12.97 1.44
CA PHE A 63 0.86 14.37 1.56
C PHE A 63 -0.10 15.30 0.79
N GLY A 64 -0.49 16.41 1.39
CA GLY A 64 -1.50 17.34 0.89
C GLY A 64 -2.93 17.04 1.38
N GLN A 65 -3.25 15.81 1.69
CA GLN A 65 -4.53 15.46 2.27
C GLN A 65 -4.56 15.75 3.78
N ARG A 66 -5.76 15.96 4.31
CA ARG A 66 -5.99 16.17 5.74
C ARG A 66 -6.83 15.02 6.31
N HIS A 67 -6.39 14.48 7.46
CA HIS A 67 -7.18 13.50 8.21
C HIS A 67 -8.35 14.19 8.93
N VAL A 68 -9.53 13.60 8.81
CA VAL A 68 -10.75 13.93 9.55
C VAL A 68 -11.42 12.65 10.03
N SER A 69 -12.50 12.77 10.82
CA SER A 69 -13.22 11.58 11.35
C SER A 69 -13.73 10.62 10.24
N GLN A 70 -14.02 11.14 9.06
CA GLN A 70 -14.49 10.35 7.91
C GLN A 70 -13.35 9.77 7.05
N GLY A 71 -12.09 10.05 7.38
CA GLY A 71 -10.93 9.57 6.62
C GLY A 71 -10.02 10.69 6.11
N CYS A 72 -9.40 10.49 4.97
CA CYS A 72 -8.55 11.48 4.31
C CYS A 72 -9.37 12.33 3.33
N VAL A 73 -9.29 13.65 3.45
CA VAL A 73 -10.01 14.59 2.58
C VAL A 73 -9.04 15.58 1.91
N GLY A 74 -9.47 16.10 0.77
CA GLY A 74 -8.65 16.94 -0.10
C GLY A 74 -7.81 16.12 -1.07
N ASP A 75 -7.11 16.81 -1.96
CA ASP A 75 -6.28 16.18 -2.99
C ASP A 75 -4.86 15.95 -2.45
N ALA A 76 -4.27 14.83 -2.83
CA ALA A 76 -2.85 14.60 -2.59
C ALA A 76 -2.03 15.55 -3.47
N ILE A 77 -0.98 16.11 -2.90
CA ILE A 77 0.00 16.91 -3.64
C ILE A 77 0.98 15.95 -4.31
N LEU A 78 1.04 16.00 -5.63
CA LEU A 78 1.97 15.22 -6.43
C LEU A 78 3.23 16.04 -6.67
N VAL A 79 4.38 15.46 -6.39
CA VAL A 79 5.69 16.13 -6.55
C VAL A 79 6.67 15.19 -7.26
N THR A 80 7.67 15.77 -7.90
CA THR A 80 8.84 15.04 -8.38
C THR A 80 9.68 14.55 -7.21
N TYR A 81 10.54 13.57 -7.44
CA TYR A 81 11.35 13.01 -6.36
C TYR A 81 12.25 14.05 -5.68
N ASP A 82 12.79 14.99 -6.44
CA ASP A 82 13.68 16.05 -5.93
C ASP A 82 12.94 17.08 -5.08
N GLU A 83 11.65 17.29 -5.34
CA GLU A 83 10.82 18.21 -4.55
C GLU A 83 10.40 17.64 -3.19
N VAL A 84 10.46 16.32 -3.01
CA VAL A 84 10.02 15.67 -1.76
C VAL A 84 10.72 16.24 -0.53
N ASP A 85 12.04 16.44 -0.58
CA ASP A 85 12.79 16.95 0.58
C ASP A 85 12.39 18.38 0.94
N ILE A 86 12.08 19.22 -0.05
CA ILE A 86 11.62 20.58 0.16
C ILE A 86 10.29 20.55 0.91
N MET A 87 9.35 19.74 0.45
CA MET A 87 8.03 19.59 1.08
C MET A 87 8.14 19.03 2.51
N LEU A 88 8.99 18.04 2.71
CA LEU A 88 9.22 17.45 4.04
C LEU A 88 9.87 18.43 5.01
N ALA A 89 10.80 19.26 4.54
CA ALA A 89 11.41 20.30 5.37
C ALA A 89 10.38 21.35 5.81
N GLU A 90 9.55 21.81 4.89
CA GLU A 90 8.49 22.77 5.19
C GLU A 90 7.48 22.26 6.21
N ILE A 91 6.96 21.04 6.00
CA ILE A 91 5.95 20.47 6.93
C ILE A 91 6.59 20.15 8.28
N SER A 92 7.84 19.70 8.31
CA SER A 92 8.57 19.42 9.55
C SER A 92 8.74 20.69 10.38
N ALA A 93 9.08 21.81 9.74
CA ALA A 93 9.20 23.10 10.41
C ALA A 93 7.85 23.59 10.97
N LYS A 94 6.78 23.47 10.18
CA LYS A 94 5.42 23.88 10.58
C LYS A 94 4.85 23.04 11.73
N ALA A 95 5.14 21.73 11.71
CA ALA A 95 4.62 20.78 12.69
C ALA A 95 5.51 20.63 13.94
N ALA A 96 6.70 21.23 13.96
CA ALA A 96 7.75 21.01 14.97
C ALA A 96 8.04 19.49 15.17
N GLN A 97 8.00 18.74 14.07
CA GLN A 97 8.17 17.29 14.03
C GLN A 97 9.08 16.93 12.86
N LYS A 98 10.00 16.01 13.04
CA LYS A 98 10.87 15.56 11.95
C LYS A 98 10.17 14.50 11.09
N TRP A 99 9.54 14.94 10.02
CA TRP A 99 8.97 14.06 9.01
C TRP A 99 10.02 13.66 7.97
N ARG A 100 9.89 12.45 7.46
CA ARG A 100 10.73 11.92 6.38
C ARG A 100 9.92 11.04 5.43
N LEU A 101 10.49 10.78 4.28
CA LEU A 101 9.98 9.76 3.37
C LEU A 101 10.18 8.37 4.02
N PRO A 102 9.19 7.46 3.93
CA PRO A 102 9.39 6.07 4.33
C PRO A 102 10.45 5.42 3.44
N THR A 103 11.21 4.51 3.99
CA THR A 103 12.07 3.63 3.20
C THR A 103 11.22 2.63 2.43
N GLU A 104 11.81 2.00 1.42
CA GLU A 104 11.13 0.94 0.67
C GLU A 104 10.67 -0.20 1.60
N SER A 105 11.54 -0.65 2.50
CA SER A 105 11.22 -1.73 3.44
C SER A 105 10.11 -1.36 4.42
N GLU A 106 10.07 -0.12 4.91
CA GLU A 106 8.99 0.37 5.76
C GLU A 106 7.65 0.36 5.01
N PHE A 107 7.63 0.84 3.77
CA PHE A 107 6.40 0.82 2.97
C PHE A 107 5.97 -0.61 2.61
N GLN A 108 6.92 -1.50 2.28
CA GLN A 108 6.63 -2.91 2.02
C GLN A 108 6.04 -3.61 3.25
N ALA A 109 6.42 -3.20 4.46
CA ALA A 109 5.84 -3.73 5.69
C ALA A 109 4.34 -3.41 5.85
N LEU A 110 3.82 -2.39 5.15
CA LEU A 110 2.38 -2.09 5.14
C LEU A 110 1.56 -3.08 4.32
N LYS A 111 2.21 -3.90 3.50
CA LYS A 111 1.51 -4.77 2.55
C LYS A 111 0.64 -5.80 3.24
N GLU A 112 -0.64 -5.79 2.90
CA GLU A 112 -1.58 -6.84 3.25
C GLU A 112 -1.41 -8.04 2.31
N PRO A 113 -1.01 -9.22 2.83
CA PRO A 113 -0.67 -10.35 1.98
C PRO A 113 -1.87 -11.06 1.35
N LYS A 114 -3.08 -10.82 1.87
CA LYS A 114 -4.30 -11.57 1.51
C LYS A 114 -5.25 -10.79 0.62
N CYS A 115 -4.97 -9.53 0.33
CA CYS A 115 -5.82 -8.68 -0.48
C CYS A 115 -5.00 -7.65 -1.29
N VAL A 116 -5.68 -7.03 -2.27
CA VAL A 116 -5.12 -6.01 -3.17
C VAL A 116 -6.14 -4.88 -3.35
N LEU A 117 -5.80 -3.84 -4.08
CA LEU A 117 -6.72 -2.76 -4.49
C LEU A 117 -7.47 -2.11 -3.30
N PRO A 118 -6.77 -1.46 -2.36
CA PRO A 118 -5.33 -1.34 -2.19
C PRO A 118 -4.74 -2.55 -1.45
N ALA A 119 -3.41 -2.74 -1.49
CA ALA A 119 -2.72 -3.77 -0.72
C ALA A 119 -2.20 -3.24 0.63
N ILE A 120 -2.96 -2.36 1.28
CA ILE A 120 -2.68 -1.81 2.61
C ILE A 120 -3.97 -1.79 3.44
N ASN A 121 -3.84 -1.77 4.77
CA ASN A 121 -4.99 -1.76 5.67
C ASN A 121 -5.80 -0.46 5.54
N ILE A 122 -7.04 -0.56 5.06
CA ILE A 122 -7.93 0.57 4.76
C ILE A 122 -8.48 1.28 6.00
N ASN A 123 -8.46 0.63 7.16
CA ASN A 123 -8.89 1.24 8.41
C ASN A 123 -7.72 1.97 9.11
N ALA A 124 -6.50 1.50 8.91
CA ALA A 124 -5.29 2.19 9.35
C ALA A 124 -4.96 3.39 8.44
N PHE A 125 -5.11 3.21 7.12
CA PHE A 125 -4.87 4.23 6.09
C PHE A 125 -6.17 4.47 5.30
N PRO A 126 -7.06 5.36 5.77
CA PRO A 126 -8.37 5.51 5.16
C PRO A 126 -8.30 6.17 3.77
N ASN A 127 -9.15 5.71 2.86
CA ASN A 127 -9.27 6.22 1.50
C ASN A 127 -7.93 6.28 0.72
N PRO A 128 -7.12 5.21 0.75
CA PRO A 128 -5.80 5.24 0.13
C PRO A 128 -5.92 5.35 -1.39
N LEU A 129 -5.06 6.17 -1.99
CA LEU A 129 -4.94 6.28 -3.44
C LEU A 129 -4.33 5.00 -4.02
N ILE A 130 -4.82 4.59 -5.19
CA ILE A 130 -4.26 3.47 -5.96
C ILE A 130 -3.24 4.04 -6.94
N GLU A 131 -2.06 4.33 -6.43
CA GLU A 131 -0.99 5.03 -7.15
C GLU A 131 0.40 4.50 -6.78
N ASN A 132 1.40 4.93 -7.54
CA ASN A 132 2.80 4.73 -7.21
C ASN A 132 3.25 5.83 -6.24
N PHE A 133 3.61 5.45 -5.03
CA PHE A 133 4.04 6.36 -3.98
C PHE A 133 5.57 6.41 -3.91
N TRP A 134 6.14 7.61 -3.76
CA TRP A 134 7.56 7.79 -3.51
C TRP A 134 7.99 7.12 -2.20
N VAL A 135 9.12 6.44 -2.25
CA VAL A 135 9.82 5.88 -1.09
C VAL A 135 11.31 6.17 -1.21
N ALA A 136 12.00 6.27 -0.10
CA ALA A 136 13.46 6.32 -0.09
C ALA A 136 14.01 4.94 -0.47
N GLY A 137 14.90 4.88 -1.45
CA GLY A 137 15.61 3.66 -1.81
C GLY A 137 16.52 3.17 -0.67
N GLU A 138 16.97 1.93 -0.77
CA GLU A 138 18.01 1.42 0.13
C GLU A 138 19.28 2.26 -0.02
N GLY A 139 19.80 2.78 1.10
CA GLY A 139 20.90 3.76 1.09
C GLY A 139 20.44 5.23 1.19
N GLY A 140 19.14 5.44 1.43
CA GLY A 140 18.57 6.78 1.67
C GLY A 140 18.33 7.58 0.40
N ARG A 141 18.21 8.90 0.55
CA ARG A 141 17.85 9.84 -0.54
C ARG A 141 18.90 9.95 -1.65
N SER A 142 20.15 9.56 -1.39
CA SER A 142 21.20 9.54 -2.40
C SER A 142 21.09 8.35 -3.36
N ALA A 143 20.22 7.39 -3.05
CA ALA A 143 19.94 6.27 -3.94
C ALA A 143 18.98 6.67 -5.07
N LYS A 144 18.83 5.77 -6.07
CA LYS A 144 17.85 5.97 -7.14
C LYS A 144 16.44 6.12 -6.58
N PRO A 145 15.58 6.97 -7.20
CA PRO A 145 14.18 7.07 -6.80
C PRO A 145 13.47 5.72 -6.92
N CYS A 146 12.72 5.39 -5.88
CA CYS A 146 11.93 4.18 -5.83
C CYS A 146 10.46 4.53 -5.58
N VAL A 147 9.58 3.67 -6.04
CA VAL A 147 8.15 3.76 -5.81
C VAL A 147 7.58 2.41 -5.37
N VAL A 148 6.51 2.47 -4.59
CA VAL A 148 5.67 1.31 -4.28
C VAL A 148 4.26 1.56 -4.80
N TYR A 149 3.71 0.62 -5.56
CA TYR A 149 2.37 0.70 -6.11
C TYR A 149 1.36 0.14 -5.10
N THR A 150 0.49 0.99 -4.62
CA THR A 150 -0.49 0.63 -3.57
C THR A 150 -1.52 -0.40 -4.00
N TYR A 151 -1.73 -0.62 -5.32
CA TYR A 151 -2.62 -1.66 -5.82
C TYR A 151 -2.26 -3.06 -5.28
N ASN A 152 -0.97 -3.42 -5.31
CA ASN A 152 -0.49 -4.77 -5.00
C ASN A 152 0.81 -4.82 -4.20
N GLY A 153 1.36 -3.66 -3.82
CA GLY A 153 2.64 -3.55 -3.14
C GLY A 153 3.86 -3.77 -4.05
N ALA A 154 3.68 -3.79 -5.38
CA ALA A 154 4.81 -3.92 -6.29
C ALA A 154 5.74 -2.70 -6.21
N ARG A 155 7.04 -2.95 -6.24
CA ARG A 155 8.06 -1.90 -6.22
C ARG A 155 8.70 -1.67 -7.59
N SER A 156 9.19 -0.46 -7.81
CA SER A 156 10.02 -0.13 -8.97
C SER A 156 11.02 0.96 -8.60
N CYS A 157 12.30 0.72 -8.90
CA CYS A 157 13.39 1.68 -8.70
C CYS A 157 14.00 2.01 -10.08
N ARG A 158 13.30 2.85 -10.83
CA ARG A 158 13.74 3.30 -12.17
C ARG A 158 13.99 4.80 -12.13
N LEU A 159 14.72 5.31 -13.12
CA LEU A 159 14.96 6.75 -13.32
C LEU A 159 13.66 7.43 -13.84
N LEU A 160 12.70 7.64 -12.97
CA LEU A 160 11.42 8.32 -13.25
C LEU A 160 11.17 9.44 -12.23
N GLY A 161 12.25 10.06 -11.73
CA GLY A 161 12.21 11.11 -10.73
C GLY A 161 11.37 12.34 -11.12
N ASP A 162 11.28 12.61 -12.43
CA ASP A 162 10.57 13.75 -12.98
C ASP A 162 9.04 13.60 -13.04
N THR A 163 8.53 12.37 -12.83
CA THR A 163 7.08 12.13 -12.84
C THR A 163 6.50 12.45 -11.48
N PRO A 164 5.60 13.46 -11.36
CA PRO A 164 5.00 13.80 -10.07
C PRO A 164 4.18 12.65 -9.50
N ARG A 165 4.37 12.35 -8.20
CA ARG A 165 3.71 11.25 -7.49
C ARG A 165 3.38 11.64 -6.06
N PRO A 166 2.38 10.98 -5.44
CA PRO A 166 2.11 11.13 -4.03
C PRO A 166 3.18 10.47 -3.17
N PHE A 167 3.23 10.84 -1.89
CA PHE A 167 4.00 10.15 -0.88
C PHE A 167 3.29 10.15 0.48
N TYR A 168 3.61 9.17 1.33
CA TYR A 168 3.31 9.20 2.74
C TYR A 168 4.48 9.74 3.53
N MET A 169 4.17 10.24 4.73
CA MET A 169 5.18 10.75 5.66
C MET A 169 5.28 9.87 6.88
N VAL A 170 6.50 9.66 7.34
CA VAL A 170 6.77 8.90 8.56
C VAL A 170 7.68 9.69 9.50
N LYS A 171 7.63 9.33 10.77
CA LYS A 171 8.59 9.72 11.79
C LYS A 171 8.88 8.54 12.69
N ASP A 172 10.06 8.54 13.31
CA ASP A 172 10.39 7.53 14.31
C ASP A 172 9.59 7.82 15.59
N SER A 173 9.01 6.77 16.19
CA SER A 173 8.35 6.93 17.49
C SER A 173 9.36 7.28 18.56
N LEU A 174 9.01 8.21 19.44
CA LEU A 174 9.82 8.57 20.60
C LEU A 174 9.70 7.56 21.73
N GLU A 175 8.77 6.62 21.64
CA GLU A 175 8.55 5.55 22.63
C GLU A 175 9.51 4.38 22.33
N ARG A 176 10.61 4.33 23.05
CA ARG A 176 11.41 3.12 23.24
C ARG A 176 11.34 2.68 24.69
#